data_d857558d7c36376cc0e3fd479781d647
#
_entry.id   d857558d7c36376cc0e3fd479781d647
#
_cell.length_a   1.000
_cell.length_b   1.000
_cell.length_c   1.000
_cell.angle_alpha   90.00
_cell.angle_beta   90.00
_cell.angle_gamma   90.00
#
_symmetry.space_group_name_H-M   'P 1'
#
loop_
_entity.id
_entity.type
_entity.pdbx_description
1 polymer ?
#
loop_
_entity_poly.entity_id
_entity_poly.type
_entity_poly.pdbx_seq_one_letter_code
_entity_poly.pdbx_strand_id
1 'polypeptide(L)'
;YDIPKLAKELSLSPEEAGRKVRYDSFRSVASEYENSRIAVAHHGNDRAETVIFNMTRGTGMKGLRGIVPMRDNIIRPLLCVTKADILGYLDEIHQDYCHDSTNESNDYSRNRIRNVILPELAKINSNAVSNICSMADKMMELNDFVENYIDDMYDKCAVEDERGILLKRPDNACPYIVKGMIIKAISNLKGTLKDITDNHITEICEMFDKRNGRRIDIKYGITVEKEEKGIFFLKDSDITYNEYEVEVPSKLILPDGNFMEFKKILWNKSQKISNEVCTKFFDYDRIKDRLLVRNRRKDDYLVVNSAGNRKKLNRYFIDCKIPEHIRDSIFLLADGDHIMWVPGGRISEEYKITEDTKNVLCVECGGSEWKE
;
A
#
# COMPACT_ATOMS: atom_id res chain seq x y z
N TYR A 1 -29.72 2.47 19.51
CA TYR A 1 -29.21 2.89 18.20
C TYR A 1 -30.29 2.78 17.13
N ASP A 2 -30.37 3.76 16.22
CA ASP A 2 -31.25 3.72 15.04
C ASP A 2 -30.50 3.03 13.89
N ILE A 3 -30.67 1.72 13.79
CA ILE A 3 -29.94 0.90 12.81
C ILE A 3 -30.33 1.23 11.35
N PRO A 4 -31.61 1.45 10.98
CA PRO A 4 -32.01 1.85 9.64
C PRO A 4 -31.37 3.16 9.16
N LYS A 5 -31.26 4.15 10.03
CA LYS A 5 -30.60 5.43 9.75
C LYS A 5 -29.10 5.23 9.53
N LEU A 6 -28.44 4.52 10.44
CA LEU A 6 -27.01 4.23 10.36
C LEU A 6 -26.63 3.41 9.12
N ALA A 7 -27.47 2.45 8.74
CA ALA A 7 -27.27 1.66 7.52
C ALA A 7 -27.21 2.53 6.28
N LYS A 8 -28.11 3.53 6.16
CA LYS A 8 -28.10 4.51 5.06
C LYS A 8 -26.86 5.40 5.08
N GLU A 9 -26.49 5.92 6.24
CA GLU A 9 -25.31 6.80 6.40
C GLU A 9 -24.00 6.08 6.03
N LEU A 10 -23.87 4.80 6.39
CA LEU A 10 -22.68 4.01 6.14
C LEU A 10 -22.70 3.22 4.81
N SER A 11 -23.81 3.31 4.05
CA SER A 11 -24.01 2.51 2.83
C SER A 11 -23.84 0.99 3.07
N LEU A 12 -24.35 0.52 4.20
CA LEU A 12 -24.33 -0.87 4.63
C LEU A 12 -25.75 -1.46 4.63
N SER A 13 -25.85 -2.81 4.58
CA SER A 13 -27.12 -3.47 4.88
C SER A 13 -27.51 -3.25 6.35
N PRO A 14 -28.80 -3.30 6.73
CA PRO A 14 -29.22 -3.19 8.13
C PRO A 14 -28.55 -4.24 9.03
N GLU A 15 -28.32 -5.45 8.53
CA GLU A 15 -27.64 -6.52 9.26
C GLU A 15 -26.17 -6.16 9.53
N GLU A 16 -25.46 -5.67 8.52
CA GLU A 16 -24.07 -5.23 8.66
C GLU A 16 -23.93 -4.02 9.60
N ALA A 17 -24.85 -3.05 9.49
CA ALA A 17 -24.88 -1.90 10.37
C ALA A 17 -25.14 -2.31 11.82
N GLY A 18 -26.13 -3.18 12.06
CA GLY A 18 -26.43 -3.72 13.39
C GLY A 18 -25.26 -4.53 13.96
N ARG A 19 -24.61 -5.33 13.13
CA ARG A 19 -23.41 -6.06 13.51
C ARG A 19 -22.27 -5.11 13.90
N LYS A 20 -22.01 -4.07 13.09
CA LYS A 20 -20.98 -3.07 13.37
C LYS A 20 -21.22 -2.39 14.72
N VAL A 21 -22.40 -1.85 14.96
CA VAL A 21 -22.76 -1.19 16.22
C VAL A 21 -22.57 -2.11 17.42
N ARG A 22 -23.02 -3.38 17.32
CA ARG A 22 -22.86 -4.36 18.38
C ARG A 22 -21.39 -4.59 18.75
N TYR A 23 -20.53 -4.80 17.74
CA TYR A 23 -19.11 -5.03 18.00
C TYR A 23 -18.39 -3.77 18.48
N ASP A 24 -18.75 -2.59 17.99
CA ASP A 24 -18.19 -1.33 18.46
C ASP A 24 -18.58 -1.06 19.93
N SER A 25 -19.84 -1.36 20.30
CA SER A 25 -20.27 -1.28 21.71
C SER A 25 -19.54 -2.29 22.59
N PHE A 26 -19.35 -3.53 22.14
CA PHE A 26 -18.59 -4.53 22.90
C PHE A 26 -17.14 -4.10 23.12
N ARG A 27 -16.50 -3.54 22.09
CA ARG A 27 -15.13 -3.03 22.21
C ARG A 27 -15.04 -1.83 23.17
N SER A 28 -16.03 -0.92 23.12
CA SER A 28 -16.08 0.21 24.04
C SER A 28 -16.11 -0.26 25.47
N VAL A 29 -17.03 -1.19 25.84
CA VAL A 29 -17.09 -1.75 27.19
C VAL A 29 -15.82 -2.52 27.54
N ALA A 30 -15.30 -3.34 26.62
CA ALA A 30 -14.09 -4.12 26.87
C ALA A 30 -12.85 -3.23 27.11
N SER A 31 -12.79 -2.03 26.52
CA SER A 31 -11.67 -1.10 26.73
C SER A 31 -11.61 -0.52 28.15
N GLU A 32 -12.66 -0.61 28.93
CA GLU A 32 -12.72 -0.18 30.34
C GLU A 32 -12.05 -1.18 31.28
N TYR A 33 -11.76 -2.39 30.83
CA TYR A 33 -11.21 -3.48 31.64
C TYR A 33 -9.93 -4.04 31.06
N GLU A 34 -8.88 -4.09 31.86
CA GLU A 34 -7.62 -4.73 31.45
C GLU A 34 -7.80 -6.24 31.21
N ASN A 35 -7.14 -6.75 30.17
CA ASN A 35 -7.17 -8.19 29.81
C ASN A 35 -8.59 -8.77 29.55
N SER A 36 -9.56 -7.93 29.20
CA SER A 36 -10.93 -8.33 28.92
C SER A 36 -11.03 -9.21 27.65
N ARG A 37 -12.03 -10.11 27.68
CA ARG A 37 -12.41 -10.94 26.51
C ARG A 37 -13.92 -10.78 26.26
N ILE A 38 -14.29 -10.71 24.98
CA ILE A 38 -15.68 -10.65 24.55
C ILE A 38 -16.10 -12.07 24.16
N ALA A 39 -16.94 -12.71 24.95
CA ALA A 39 -17.49 -14.02 24.61
C ALA A 39 -18.72 -13.86 23.70
N VAL A 40 -18.73 -14.55 22.56
CA VAL A 40 -19.83 -14.54 21.59
C VAL A 40 -20.35 -15.97 21.42
N ALA A 41 -21.67 -16.13 21.47
CA ALA A 41 -22.35 -17.44 21.45
C ALA A 41 -22.50 -18.06 20.04
N HIS A 42 -21.47 -17.95 19.19
CA HIS A 42 -21.44 -18.73 17.95
C HIS A 42 -21.18 -20.21 18.28
N HIS A 43 -21.88 -21.10 17.60
CA HIS A 43 -21.78 -22.56 17.76
C HIS A 43 -21.41 -23.26 16.45
N GLY A 44 -21.30 -24.60 16.50
CA GLY A 44 -20.86 -25.40 15.34
C GLY A 44 -21.71 -25.21 14.08
N ASN A 45 -23.04 -25.07 14.22
CA ASN A 45 -23.89 -24.81 13.06
C ASN A 45 -23.57 -23.45 12.40
N ASP A 46 -23.30 -22.40 13.17
CA ASP A 46 -22.89 -21.10 12.60
C ASP A 46 -21.57 -21.20 11.82
N ARG A 47 -20.65 -22.06 12.31
CA ARG A 47 -19.39 -22.35 11.62
C ARG A 47 -19.64 -23.06 10.30
N ALA A 48 -20.49 -24.12 10.31
CA ALA A 48 -20.86 -24.85 9.12
C ALA A 48 -21.55 -23.96 8.08
N GLU A 49 -22.50 -23.10 8.53
CA GLU A 49 -23.14 -22.09 7.67
C GLU A 49 -22.10 -21.19 7.01
N THR A 50 -21.12 -20.71 7.78
CA THR A 50 -20.06 -19.83 7.28
C THR A 50 -19.14 -20.54 6.28
N VAL A 51 -18.79 -21.78 6.53
CA VAL A 51 -17.98 -22.59 5.59
C VAL A 51 -18.70 -22.75 4.27
N ILE A 52 -19.98 -23.18 4.29
CA ILE A 52 -20.79 -23.37 3.08
C ILE A 52 -20.93 -22.03 2.34
N PHE A 53 -21.24 -20.94 3.04
CA PHE A 53 -21.36 -19.62 2.45
C PHE A 53 -20.07 -19.16 1.75
N ASN A 54 -18.91 -19.38 2.39
CA ASN A 54 -17.63 -19.04 1.81
C ASN A 54 -17.31 -19.90 0.58
N MET A 55 -17.66 -21.19 0.59
CA MET A 55 -17.50 -22.09 -0.56
C MET A 55 -18.29 -21.59 -1.77
N THR A 56 -19.54 -21.12 -1.60
CA THR A 56 -20.36 -20.61 -2.70
C THR A 56 -19.81 -19.33 -3.33
N ARG A 57 -18.94 -18.60 -2.61
CA ARG A 57 -18.32 -17.36 -3.08
C ARG A 57 -16.93 -17.56 -3.66
N GLY A 58 -16.43 -18.79 -3.65
CA GLY A 58 -15.05 -19.11 -4.03
C GLY A 58 -14.06 -18.62 -2.97
N THR A 59 -13.53 -19.52 -2.18
CA THR A 59 -12.61 -19.16 -1.10
C THR A 59 -11.42 -20.10 -1.07
N GLY A 60 -10.28 -19.60 -0.57
CA GLY A 60 -9.11 -20.41 -0.21
C GLY A 60 -9.19 -20.99 1.21
N MET A 61 -8.10 -21.58 1.68
CA MET A 61 -7.99 -22.20 3.02
C MET A 61 -8.48 -21.29 4.13
N LYS A 62 -8.12 -19.99 4.09
CA LYS A 62 -8.50 -19.00 5.10
C LYS A 62 -10.01 -18.84 5.27
N GLY A 63 -10.81 -18.97 4.21
CA GLY A 63 -12.26 -18.92 4.33
C GLY A 63 -12.87 -20.27 4.68
N LEU A 64 -12.24 -21.41 4.33
CA LEU A 64 -12.72 -22.76 4.66
C LEU A 64 -12.59 -23.09 6.15
N ARG A 65 -11.73 -22.42 6.92
CA ARG A 65 -11.70 -22.57 8.39
C ARG A 65 -12.95 -22.01 9.08
N GLY A 66 -13.79 -21.25 8.33
CA GLY A 66 -15.04 -20.69 8.82
C GLY A 66 -14.83 -19.70 9.96
N ILE A 67 -15.70 -19.80 10.98
CA ILE A 67 -15.58 -19.03 12.22
C ILE A 67 -14.49 -19.68 13.08
N VAL A 68 -13.50 -18.89 13.52
CA VAL A 68 -12.39 -19.38 14.36
C VAL A 68 -12.73 -19.20 15.86
N PRO A 69 -12.18 -20.07 16.75
CA PRO A 69 -12.46 -20.02 18.19
C PRO A 69 -12.08 -18.70 18.84
N MET A 70 -10.98 -18.08 18.43
CA MET A 70 -10.52 -16.80 18.94
C MET A 70 -10.06 -15.90 17.77
N ARG A 71 -10.40 -14.61 17.87
CA ARG A 71 -9.90 -13.58 16.99
C ARG A 71 -9.80 -12.26 17.76
N ASP A 72 -8.60 -11.73 17.89
CA ASP A 72 -8.30 -10.58 18.74
C ASP A 72 -8.73 -10.85 20.19
N ASN A 73 -9.56 -10.00 20.79
CA ASN A 73 -10.14 -10.19 22.12
C ASN A 73 -11.50 -10.91 22.12
N ILE A 74 -11.95 -11.42 20.96
CA ILE A 74 -13.25 -12.11 20.84
C ILE A 74 -13.02 -13.62 20.91
N ILE A 75 -13.69 -14.28 21.86
CA ILE A 75 -13.69 -15.74 22.05
C ILE A 75 -15.07 -16.33 21.75
N ARG A 76 -15.11 -17.60 21.35
CA ARG A 76 -16.34 -18.33 20.99
C ARG A 76 -16.38 -19.69 21.71
N PRO A 77 -16.72 -19.69 23.00
CA PRO A 77 -16.66 -20.92 23.82
C PRO A 77 -17.57 -22.04 23.31
N LEU A 78 -18.72 -21.69 22.67
CA LEU A 78 -19.70 -22.66 22.20
C LEU A 78 -19.42 -23.22 20.79
N LEU A 79 -18.29 -22.87 20.18
CA LEU A 79 -17.99 -23.29 18.80
C LEU A 79 -17.77 -24.80 18.66
N CYS A 80 -17.45 -25.48 19.75
CA CYS A 80 -17.23 -26.93 19.82
C CYS A 80 -18.51 -27.75 19.96
N VAL A 81 -19.67 -27.14 20.16
CA VAL A 81 -20.97 -27.81 20.32
C VAL A 81 -21.94 -27.42 19.22
N THR A 82 -22.92 -28.29 18.95
CA THR A 82 -23.97 -28.02 17.96
C THR A 82 -25.15 -27.27 18.62
N LYS A 83 -26.03 -26.70 17.79
CA LYS A 83 -27.30 -26.12 18.28
C LYS A 83 -28.14 -27.18 19.02
N ALA A 84 -28.14 -28.42 18.55
CA ALA A 84 -28.90 -29.53 19.20
C ALA A 84 -28.38 -29.81 20.62
N ASP A 85 -27.05 -29.82 20.80
CA ASP A 85 -26.42 -30.02 22.10
C ASP A 85 -26.81 -28.91 23.09
N ILE A 86 -26.81 -27.65 22.61
CA ILE A 86 -27.19 -26.47 23.42
C ILE A 86 -28.66 -26.57 23.85
N LEU A 87 -29.57 -26.89 22.91
CA LEU A 87 -31.00 -27.04 23.21
C LEU A 87 -31.24 -28.19 24.17
N GLY A 88 -30.58 -29.35 23.99
CA GLY A 88 -30.66 -30.47 24.91
C GLY A 88 -30.22 -30.10 26.33
N TYR A 89 -29.12 -29.34 26.46
CA TYR A 89 -28.66 -28.85 27.77
C TYR A 89 -29.64 -27.86 28.41
N LEU A 90 -30.22 -26.95 27.65
CA LEU A 90 -31.24 -26.03 28.18
C LEU A 90 -32.49 -26.75 28.65
N ASP A 91 -32.92 -27.80 27.94
CA ASP A 91 -34.02 -28.66 28.35
C ASP A 91 -33.72 -29.40 29.65
N GLU A 92 -32.52 -29.96 29.78
CA GLU A 92 -32.06 -30.68 31.00
C GLU A 92 -32.08 -29.80 32.24
N ILE A 93 -31.66 -28.54 32.10
CA ILE A 93 -31.66 -27.56 33.21
C ILE A 93 -32.98 -26.77 33.36
N HIS A 94 -34.00 -27.10 32.54
CA HIS A 94 -35.29 -26.42 32.48
C HIS A 94 -35.20 -24.91 32.31
N GLN A 95 -34.28 -24.46 31.44
CA GLN A 95 -34.05 -23.03 31.16
C GLN A 95 -34.81 -22.62 29.89
N ASP A 96 -35.72 -21.69 30.04
CA ASP A 96 -36.41 -21.05 28.92
C ASP A 96 -35.47 -20.15 28.10
N TYR A 97 -35.73 -20.02 26.81
CA TYR A 97 -35.03 -19.13 25.90
C TYR A 97 -35.98 -18.45 24.92
N CYS A 98 -35.55 -17.28 24.42
CA CYS A 98 -36.31 -16.53 23.43
C CYS A 98 -36.04 -17.03 22.01
N HIS A 99 -37.11 -17.11 21.23
CA HIS A 99 -37.01 -17.45 19.80
C HIS A 99 -37.07 -16.16 18.96
N ASP A 100 -36.05 -15.89 18.15
CA ASP A 100 -36.05 -14.76 17.23
C ASP A 100 -36.72 -15.20 15.89
N SER A 101 -37.92 -14.68 15.64
CA SER A 101 -38.71 -15.00 14.44
C SER A 101 -38.07 -14.60 13.12
N THR A 102 -37.12 -13.65 13.14
CA THR A 102 -36.37 -13.25 11.91
C THR A 102 -35.49 -14.35 11.38
N ASN A 103 -35.14 -15.36 12.16
CA ASN A 103 -34.41 -16.55 11.76
C ASN A 103 -35.22 -17.50 10.85
N GLU A 104 -36.53 -17.36 10.77
CA GLU A 104 -37.40 -18.22 9.97
C GLU A 104 -37.52 -17.79 8.51
N SER A 105 -37.23 -16.52 8.20
CA SER A 105 -37.25 -16.03 6.81
C SER A 105 -36.06 -16.58 6.03
N ASN A 106 -36.33 -16.99 4.76
CA ASN A 106 -35.31 -17.44 3.80
C ASN A 106 -34.82 -16.33 2.87
N ASP A 107 -35.13 -15.07 3.14
CA ASP A 107 -34.77 -13.93 2.29
C ASP A 107 -33.25 -13.70 2.26
N TYR A 108 -32.57 -14.08 3.33
CA TYR A 108 -31.12 -13.95 3.44
C TYR A 108 -30.40 -15.25 3.11
N SER A 109 -29.31 -15.17 2.36
CA SER A 109 -28.52 -16.34 1.94
C SER A 109 -28.10 -17.24 3.11
N ARG A 110 -27.80 -16.65 4.26
CA ARG A 110 -27.38 -17.37 5.46
C ARG A 110 -28.55 -18.17 6.08
N ASN A 111 -29.73 -17.60 6.12
CA ASN A 111 -30.92 -18.29 6.57
C ASN A 111 -31.30 -19.43 5.63
N ARG A 112 -31.10 -19.26 4.33
CA ARG A 112 -31.32 -20.34 3.34
C ARG A 112 -30.35 -21.50 3.55
N ILE A 113 -29.09 -21.23 3.88
CA ILE A 113 -28.14 -22.29 4.22
C ILE A 113 -28.59 -23.02 5.47
N ARG A 114 -29.00 -22.29 6.53
CA ARG A 114 -29.47 -22.84 7.80
C ARG A 114 -30.74 -23.68 7.67
N ASN A 115 -31.75 -23.15 6.98
CA ASN A 115 -33.10 -23.71 6.99
C ASN A 115 -33.33 -24.73 5.87
N VAL A 116 -32.50 -24.72 4.80
CA VAL A 116 -32.67 -25.61 3.63
C VAL A 116 -31.45 -26.48 3.42
N ILE A 117 -30.26 -25.89 3.23
CA ILE A 117 -29.08 -26.65 2.80
C ILE A 117 -28.55 -27.58 3.89
N LEU A 118 -28.35 -27.10 5.11
CA LEU A 118 -27.89 -27.96 6.21
C LEU A 118 -28.84 -29.10 6.53
N PRO A 119 -30.17 -28.94 6.56
CA PRO A 119 -31.11 -30.04 6.71
C PRO A 119 -31.04 -31.06 5.56
N GLU A 120 -30.87 -30.63 4.31
CA GLU A 120 -30.70 -31.55 3.18
C GLU A 120 -29.37 -32.34 3.28
N LEU A 121 -28.28 -31.71 3.70
CA LEU A 121 -27.03 -32.40 3.98
C LEU A 121 -27.15 -33.40 5.11
N ALA A 122 -27.94 -33.08 6.15
CA ALA A 122 -28.21 -33.99 7.28
C ALA A 122 -29.01 -35.20 6.87
N LYS A 123 -29.83 -35.14 5.81
CA LYS A 123 -30.51 -36.34 5.24
C LYS A 123 -29.52 -37.30 4.56
N ILE A 124 -28.42 -36.76 4.00
CA ILE A 124 -27.36 -37.56 3.39
C ILE A 124 -26.48 -38.18 4.50
N ASN A 125 -26.11 -37.36 5.48
CA ASN A 125 -25.33 -37.78 6.63
C ASN A 125 -25.74 -36.98 7.87
N SER A 126 -26.29 -37.65 8.89
CA SER A 126 -26.73 -37.02 10.15
C SER A 126 -25.62 -36.22 10.84
N ASN A 127 -24.35 -36.58 10.63
CA ASN A 127 -23.19 -35.92 11.17
C ASN A 127 -22.62 -34.80 10.26
N ALA A 128 -23.38 -34.33 9.26
CA ALA A 128 -22.87 -33.37 8.26
C ALA A 128 -22.28 -32.10 8.92
N VAL A 129 -22.96 -31.50 9.91
CA VAL A 129 -22.47 -30.32 10.63
C VAL A 129 -21.15 -30.61 11.32
N SER A 130 -21.06 -31.72 12.09
CA SER A 130 -19.85 -32.12 12.79
C SER A 130 -18.68 -32.41 11.84
N ASN A 131 -18.96 -33.06 10.71
CA ASN A 131 -17.96 -33.33 9.66
C ASN A 131 -17.44 -32.05 9.03
N ILE A 132 -18.31 -31.07 8.75
CA ILE A 132 -17.92 -29.75 8.24
C ILE A 132 -17.05 -29.02 9.26
N CYS A 133 -17.42 -29.05 10.55
CA CYS A 133 -16.60 -28.45 11.61
C CYS A 133 -15.22 -29.12 11.71
N SER A 134 -15.15 -30.44 11.68
CA SER A 134 -13.89 -31.19 11.69
C SER A 134 -13.00 -30.87 10.48
N MET A 135 -13.59 -30.76 9.30
CA MET A 135 -12.86 -30.29 8.10
C MET A 135 -12.34 -28.86 8.30
N ALA A 136 -13.17 -27.98 8.86
CA ALA A 136 -12.77 -26.58 9.12
C ALA A 136 -11.61 -26.49 10.15
N ASP A 137 -11.54 -27.39 11.15
CA ASP A 137 -10.42 -27.49 12.09
C ASP A 137 -9.13 -27.86 11.36
N LYS A 138 -9.17 -28.87 10.50
CA LYS A 138 -8.01 -29.25 9.68
C LYS A 138 -7.56 -28.13 8.74
N MET A 139 -8.50 -27.39 8.17
CA MET A 139 -8.18 -26.21 7.35
C MET A 139 -7.56 -25.08 8.19
N MET A 140 -7.95 -24.94 9.44
CA MET A 140 -7.33 -23.97 10.36
C MET A 140 -5.88 -24.37 10.66
N GLU A 141 -5.61 -25.62 11.02
CA GLU A 141 -4.26 -26.13 11.28
C GLU A 141 -3.34 -25.97 10.05
N LEU A 142 -3.86 -26.32 8.86
CA LEU A 142 -3.11 -26.17 7.60
C LEU A 142 -2.85 -24.70 7.28
N ASN A 143 -3.86 -23.83 7.48
CA ASN A 143 -3.68 -22.39 7.25
C ASN A 143 -2.60 -21.83 8.18
N ASP A 144 -2.62 -22.17 9.45
CA ASP A 144 -1.66 -21.69 10.43
C ASP A 144 -0.25 -22.18 10.12
N PHE A 145 -0.10 -23.44 9.70
CA PHE A 145 1.17 -23.96 9.21
C PHE A 145 1.70 -23.19 8.00
N VAL A 146 0.84 -22.93 7.01
CA VAL A 146 1.21 -22.20 5.78
C VAL A 146 1.53 -20.74 6.07
N GLU A 147 0.74 -20.06 6.91
CA GLU A 147 1.00 -18.67 7.31
C GLU A 147 2.36 -18.55 8.03
N ASN A 148 2.64 -19.43 9.00
CA ASN A 148 3.95 -19.48 9.67
C ASN A 148 5.10 -19.72 8.69
N TYR A 149 4.91 -20.62 7.72
CA TYR A 149 5.92 -20.87 6.69
C TYR A 149 6.14 -19.65 5.77
N ILE A 150 5.06 -18.94 5.40
CA ILE A 150 5.15 -17.69 4.64
C ILE A 150 5.91 -16.64 5.46
N ASP A 151 5.63 -16.53 6.76
CA ASP A 151 6.30 -15.61 7.65
C ASP A 151 7.79 -15.87 7.74
N ASP A 152 8.19 -17.14 7.96
CA ASP A 152 9.58 -17.55 7.99
C ASP A 152 10.33 -17.28 6.67
N MET A 153 9.66 -17.54 5.55
CA MET A 153 10.23 -17.29 4.22
C MET A 153 10.33 -15.79 3.91
N TYR A 154 9.33 -15.02 4.32
CA TYR A 154 9.35 -13.57 4.18
C TYR A 154 10.51 -12.95 4.94
N ASP A 155 10.70 -13.32 6.20
CA ASP A 155 11.76 -12.79 7.06
C ASP A 155 13.18 -13.10 6.51
N LYS A 156 13.33 -14.21 5.78
CA LYS A 156 14.59 -14.58 5.09
C LYS A 156 14.80 -13.84 3.77
N CYS A 157 13.73 -13.48 3.07
CA CYS A 157 13.78 -12.99 1.69
C CYS A 157 13.49 -11.49 1.57
N ALA A 158 12.85 -10.88 2.56
CA ALA A 158 12.54 -9.46 2.56
C ALA A 158 13.66 -8.65 3.22
N VAL A 159 13.98 -7.51 2.63
CA VAL A 159 14.88 -6.51 3.21
C VAL A 159 14.16 -5.17 3.14
N GLU A 160 13.91 -4.57 4.31
CA GLU A 160 13.28 -3.25 4.41
C GLU A 160 14.35 -2.18 4.54
N ASP A 161 14.22 -1.10 3.77
CA ASP A 161 15.01 0.13 3.87
C ASP A 161 14.07 1.36 3.88
N GLU A 162 14.66 2.57 3.91
CA GLU A 162 13.90 3.83 3.93
C GLU A 162 12.99 4.02 2.71
N ARG A 163 13.32 3.41 1.58
CA ARG A 163 12.57 3.47 0.32
C ARG A 163 11.40 2.49 0.28
N GLY A 164 11.47 1.39 1.03
CA GLY A 164 10.44 0.36 1.03
C GLY A 164 10.95 -1.05 1.30
N ILE A 165 10.38 -2.06 0.63
CA ILE A 165 10.67 -3.47 0.85
C ILE A 165 11.19 -4.12 -0.43
N LEU A 166 12.42 -4.63 -0.41
CA LEU A 166 12.95 -5.53 -1.43
C LEU A 166 12.57 -6.97 -1.08
N LEU A 167 11.79 -7.61 -1.93
CA LEU A 167 11.43 -9.02 -1.80
C LEU A 167 12.20 -9.87 -2.81
N LYS A 168 13.07 -10.75 -2.33
CA LYS A 168 13.77 -11.75 -3.15
C LYS A 168 12.89 -12.95 -3.39
N ARG A 169 12.97 -13.55 -4.57
CA ARG A 169 12.28 -14.82 -4.84
C ARG A 169 13.03 -15.96 -4.13
N PRO A 170 12.36 -16.72 -3.26
CA PRO A 170 12.99 -17.90 -2.66
C PRO A 170 13.15 -19.01 -3.71
N ASP A 171 14.26 -19.75 -3.60
CA ASP A 171 14.52 -20.88 -4.48
C ASP A 171 13.47 -21.98 -4.26
N ASN A 172 12.95 -22.54 -5.35
CA ASN A 172 11.99 -23.64 -5.35
C ASN A 172 10.68 -23.41 -4.56
N ALA A 173 10.34 -22.18 -4.21
CA ALA A 173 9.06 -21.90 -3.55
C ALA A 173 7.89 -22.06 -4.52
N CYS A 174 6.81 -22.69 -4.06
CA CYS A 174 5.60 -22.77 -4.85
C CYS A 174 4.95 -21.38 -5.01
N PRO A 175 4.21 -21.15 -6.11
CA PRO A 175 3.59 -19.85 -6.37
C PRO A 175 2.68 -19.34 -5.23
N TYR A 176 2.04 -20.24 -4.49
CA TYR A 176 1.18 -19.87 -3.36
C TYR A 176 1.98 -19.18 -2.24
N ILE A 177 3.17 -19.69 -1.91
CA ILE A 177 4.05 -19.09 -0.90
C ILE A 177 4.54 -17.71 -1.37
N VAL A 178 4.98 -17.60 -2.62
CA VAL A 178 5.44 -16.33 -3.20
C VAL A 178 4.32 -15.28 -3.16
N LYS A 179 3.09 -15.66 -3.54
CA LYS A 179 1.91 -14.79 -3.44
C LYS A 179 1.63 -14.37 -2.00
N GLY A 180 1.76 -15.28 -1.03
CA GLY A 180 1.62 -14.95 0.39
C GLY A 180 2.65 -13.94 0.87
N MET A 181 3.92 -14.09 0.46
CA MET A 181 4.98 -13.13 0.78
C MET A 181 4.73 -11.74 0.16
N ILE A 182 4.21 -11.68 -1.07
CA ILE A 182 3.79 -10.44 -1.73
C ILE A 182 2.67 -9.75 -0.93
N ILE A 183 1.65 -10.51 -0.52
CA ILE A 183 0.55 -10.01 0.31
C ILE A 183 1.09 -9.44 1.63
N LYS A 184 2.03 -10.12 2.27
CA LYS A 184 2.68 -9.67 3.51
C LYS A 184 3.47 -8.37 3.28
N ALA A 185 4.24 -8.27 2.19
CA ALA A 185 4.96 -7.04 1.83
C ALA A 185 4.00 -5.84 1.68
N ILE A 186 2.91 -6.02 0.95
CA ILE A 186 1.89 -4.97 0.77
C ILE A 186 1.24 -4.61 2.12
N SER A 187 0.91 -5.61 2.94
CA SER A 187 0.30 -5.38 4.26
C SER A 187 1.23 -4.60 5.20
N ASN A 188 2.52 -4.90 5.20
CA ASN A 188 3.51 -4.21 6.02
C ASN A 188 3.68 -2.74 5.59
N LEU A 189 3.61 -2.45 4.29
CA LEU A 189 3.73 -1.08 3.78
C LEU A 189 2.50 -0.21 4.06
N LYS A 190 1.30 -0.77 3.95
CA LYS A 190 0.03 0.02 3.96
C LYS A 190 -0.93 -0.31 5.09
N GLY A 191 -0.70 -1.38 5.84
CA GLY A 191 -1.59 -1.84 6.92
C GLY A 191 -2.96 -2.34 6.44
N THR A 192 -3.24 -2.34 5.12
CA THR A 192 -4.52 -2.78 4.57
C THR A 192 -4.35 -3.46 3.21
N LEU A 193 -5.19 -4.46 2.97
CA LEU A 193 -5.30 -5.17 1.68
C LEU A 193 -6.61 -4.85 0.95
N LYS A 194 -7.33 -3.82 1.42
CA LYS A 194 -8.60 -3.43 0.80
C LYS A 194 -8.38 -3.13 -0.70
N ASP A 195 -9.26 -3.64 -1.56
CA ASP A 195 -9.22 -3.51 -3.03
C ASP A 195 -7.97 -4.08 -3.75
N ILE A 196 -7.08 -4.80 -3.05
CA ILE A 196 -6.05 -5.64 -3.67
C ILE A 196 -6.70 -6.95 -4.11
N THR A 197 -6.65 -7.23 -5.41
CA THR A 197 -7.25 -8.42 -6.01
C THR A 197 -6.21 -9.49 -6.28
N ASP A 198 -6.64 -10.75 -6.46
CA ASP A 198 -5.74 -11.86 -6.83
C ASP A 198 -5.01 -11.59 -8.17
N ASN A 199 -5.65 -10.86 -9.09
CA ASN A 199 -5.01 -10.44 -10.34
C ASN A 199 -3.80 -9.55 -10.09
N HIS A 200 -3.90 -8.56 -9.18
CA HIS A 200 -2.76 -7.71 -8.82
C HIS A 200 -1.61 -8.54 -8.23
N ILE A 201 -1.92 -9.48 -7.33
CA ILE A 201 -0.91 -10.36 -6.73
C ILE A 201 -0.26 -11.26 -7.78
N THR A 202 -1.04 -11.77 -8.71
CA THR A 202 -0.55 -12.62 -9.81
C THR A 202 0.37 -11.83 -10.74
N GLU A 203 -0.01 -10.61 -11.13
CA GLU A 203 0.79 -9.73 -11.96
C GLU A 203 2.14 -9.39 -11.30
N ILE A 204 2.12 -9.08 -9.99
CA ILE A 204 3.36 -8.86 -9.23
C ILE A 204 4.22 -10.12 -9.17
N CYS A 205 3.60 -11.29 -8.95
CA CYS A 205 4.33 -12.56 -8.93
C CYS A 205 5.05 -12.83 -10.26
N GLU A 206 4.43 -12.51 -11.39
CA GLU A 206 5.04 -12.64 -12.71
C GLU A 206 6.21 -11.65 -12.93
N MET A 207 6.29 -10.56 -12.18
CA MET A 207 7.38 -9.60 -12.32
C MET A 207 8.75 -10.20 -12.01
N PHE A 208 8.82 -11.23 -11.18
CA PHE A 208 10.09 -11.93 -10.92
C PHE A 208 10.78 -12.43 -12.20
N ASP A 209 10.01 -12.76 -13.23
CA ASP A 209 10.47 -13.31 -14.50
C ASP A 209 10.57 -12.24 -15.62
N LYS A 210 10.30 -10.96 -15.31
CA LYS A 210 10.40 -9.84 -16.26
C LYS A 210 11.80 -9.21 -16.23
N ARG A 211 12.07 -8.30 -17.19
CA ARG A 211 13.32 -7.53 -17.26
C ARG A 211 13.40 -6.51 -16.14
N ASN A 212 14.62 -6.24 -15.66
CA ASN A 212 14.88 -5.19 -14.68
C ASN A 212 14.36 -3.83 -15.17
N GLY A 213 13.86 -3.01 -14.24
CA GLY A 213 13.22 -1.72 -14.53
C GLY A 213 11.75 -1.83 -14.94
N ARG A 214 11.16 -3.04 -15.03
CA ARG A 214 9.71 -3.17 -15.19
C ARG A 214 9.01 -2.67 -13.94
N ARG A 215 7.98 -1.82 -14.11
CA ARG A 215 7.23 -1.17 -13.04
C ARG A 215 5.73 -1.42 -13.18
N ILE A 216 5.06 -1.58 -12.06
CA ILE A 216 3.61 -1.70 -11.96
C ILE A 216 3.15 -0.79 -10.83
N ASP A 217 2.18 0.08 -11.13
CA ASP A 217 1.52 0.90 -10.12
C ASP A 217 0.22 0.21 -9.71
N ILE A 218 0.13 -0.14 -8.43
CA ILE A 218 -1.08 -0.73 -7.85
C ILE A 218 -1.88 0.37 -7.16
N LYS A 219 -3.18 0.10 -6.91
CA LYS A 219 -4.03 1.01 -6.14
C LYS A 219 -3.39 1.38 -4.79
N TYR A 220 -3.74 2.56 -4.28
CA TYR A 220 -3.20 3.15 -3.03
C TYR A 220 -1.75 3.61 -3.09
N GLY A 221 -1.27 3.97 -4.28
CA GLY A 221 0.06 4.53 -4.43
C GLY A 221 1.21 3.54 -4.17
N ILE A 222 0.94 2.24 -4.16
CA ILE A 222 2.00 1.23 -4.10
C ILE A 222 2.57 1.07 -5.50
N THR A 223 3.84 1.34 -5.66
CA THR A 223 4.59 1.04 -6.87
C THR A 223 5.48 -0.16 -6.61
N VAL A 224 5.49 -1.11 -7.55
CA VAL A 224 6.35 -2.29 -7.52
C VAL A 224 7.27 -2.25 -8.71
N GLU A 225 8.58 -2.36 -8.47
CA GLU A 225 9.62 -2.33 -9.50
C GLU A 225 10.44 -3.63 -9.50
N LYS A 226 10.76 -4.15 -10.69
CA LYS A 226 11.68 -5.29 -10.85
C LYS A 226 13.11 -4.78 -10.82
N GLU A 227 13.85 -5.18 -9.78
CA GLU A 227 15.29 -4.98 -9.64
C GLU A 227 16.07 -6.27 -9.92
N GLU A 228 17.39 -6.16 -10.02
CA GLU A 228 18.27 -7.31 -10.26
C GLU A 228 18.11 -8.42 -9.20
N LYS A 229 17.99 -8.02 -7.94
CA LYS A 229 17.95 -8.94 -6.78
C LYS A 229 16.55 -9.43 -6.43
N GLY A 230 15.49 -8.86 -7.00
CA GLY A 230 14.11 -9.21 -6.64
C GLY A 230 13.08 -8.23 -7.19
N ILE A 231 11.99 -8.08 -6.46
CA ILE A 231 10.99 -7.03 -6.69
C ILE A 231 10.99 -6.07 -5.51
N PHE A 232 10.98 -4.78 -5.81
CA PHE A 232 11.00 -3.72 -4.82
C PHE A 232 9.61 -3.09 -4.70
N PHE A 233 9.05 -3.11 -3.50
CA PHE A 233 7.80 -2.42 -3.16
C PHE A 233 8.16 -1.06 -2.62
N LEU A 234 7.94 -0.02 -3.40
CA LEU A 234 8.23 1.36 -3.00
C LEU A 234 7.20 1.82 -1.96
N LYS A 235 7.72 2.31 -0.85
CA LYS A 235 6.92 3.08 0.09
C LYS A 235 6.48 4.35 -0.64
N ASP A 236 5.19 4.73 -0.53
CA ASP A 236 4.78 6.05 -0.98
C ASP A 236 5.72 7.07 -0.33
N SER A 237 6.70 7.52 -1.07
CA SER A 237 7.22 8.83 -0.75
C SER A 237 6.03 9.75 -1.03
N ASP A 238 5.54 10.46 -0.02
CA ASP A 238 4.82 11.70 -0.25
C ASP A 238 5.77 12.56 -1.11
N ILE A 239 5.74 12.34 -2.42
CA ILE A 239 6.33 13.29 -3.35
C ILE A 239 5.40 14.48 -3.24
N THR A 240 5.61 15.25 -2.20
CA THR A 240 5.09 16.60 -2.13
C THR A 240 5.76 17.29 -3.31
N TYR A 241 4.98 17.55 -4.35
CA TYR A 241 5.41 18.39 -5.45
C TYR A 241 5.65 19.78 -4.86
N ASN A 242 6.91 19.97 -4.45
CA ASN A 242 7.34 21.22 -3.87
C ASN A 242 7.74 22.17 -4.98
N GLU A 243 7.28 23.39 -4.90
CA GLU A 243 7.62 24.48 -5.76
C GLU A 243 7.94 25.71 -4.91
N TYR A 244 9.12 26.24 -5.10
CA TYR A 244 9.61 27.41 -4.38
C TYR A 244 9.97 28.47 -5.41
N GLU A 245 9.33 29.63 -5.33
CA GLU A 245 9.75 30.84 -6.06
C GLU A 245 10.96 31.43 -5.34
N VAL A 246 12.02 31.69 -6.11
CA VAL A 246 13.32 32.11 -5.57
C VAL A 246 13.54 33.59 -5.83
N GLU A 247 13.66 34.35 -4.76
CA GLU A 247 14.17 35.71 -4.83
C GLU A 247 15.69 35.73 -4.73
N VAL A 248 16.37 36.62 -5.44
CA VAL A 248 17.85 36.68 -5.42
C VAL A 248 18.28 38.05 -4.86
N PRO A 249 19.14 38.03 -3.78
CA PRO A 249 19.83 36.90 -3.16
C PRO A 249 18.99 36.16 -2.12
N SER A 250 19.13 34.83 -2.04
CA SER A 250 18.49 34.02 -1.01
C SER A 250 19.21 32.67 -0.79
N LYS A 251 18.82 31.97 0.28
CA LYS A 251 19.21 30.58 0.55
C LYS A 251 17.96 29.78 0.85
N LEU A 252 17.71 28.75 0.03
CA LEU A 252 16.59 27.83 0.16
C LEU A 252 17.08 26.51 0.78
N ILE A 253 16.44 26.06 1.86
CA ILE A 253 16.66 24.74 2.46
C ILE A 253 15.55 23.82 1.92
N LEU A 254 15.96 22.71 1.33
CA LEU A 254 15.05 21.72 0.74
C LEU A 254 14.59 20.71 1.81
N PRO A 255 13.43 20.04 1.60
CA PRO A 255 12.91 19.06 2.55
C PRO A 255 13.83 17.87 2.83
N ASP A 256 14.71 17.54 1.89
CA ASP A 256 15.73 16.49 1.99
C ASP A 256 16.97 16.92 2.83
N GLY A 257 16.96 18.13 3.37
CA GLY A 257 18.07 18.71 4.14
C GLY A 257 19.20 19.32 3.30
N ASN A 258 19.10 19.23 1.98
CA ASN A 258 20.00 19.92 1.06
C ASN A 258 19.66 21.42 1.00
N PHE A 259 20.56 22.23 0.44
CA PHE A 259 20.31 23.64 0.23
C PHE A 259 20.74 24.12 -1.14
N MET A 260 20.12 25.21 -1.61
CA MET A 260 20.55 25.99 -2.75
C MET A 260 20.70 27.46 -2.33
N GLU A 261 21.87 28.04 -2.58
CA GLU A 261 22.14 29.46 -2.31
C GLU A 261 22.27 30.22 -3.63
N PHE A 262 21.59 31.35 -3.71
CA PHE A 262 21.45 32.17 -4.94
C PHE A 262 22.08 33.53 -4.69
N LYS A 263 23.03 33.92 -5.57
CA LYS A 263 23.72 35.20 -5.50
C LYS A 263 23.71 35.88 -6.88
N LYS A 264 23.43 37.15 -6.92
CA LYS A 264 23.56 37.92 -8.15
C LYS A 264 24.93 38.62 -8.16
N ILE A 265 25.67 38.47 -9.25
CA ILE A 265 27.04 38.95 -9.42
C ILE A 265 27.08 39.81 -10.69
N LEU A 266 27.64 41.01 -10.61
CA LEU A 266 27.97 41.79 -11.81
C LEU A 266 29.13 41.11 -12.53
N TRP A 267 28.91 40.75 -13.80
CA TRP A 267 29.87 39.99 -14.56
C TRP A 267 31.06 40.82 -15.03
N ASN A 268 32.27 40.39 -14.72
CA ASN A 268 33.48 40.97 -15.27
C ASN A 268 34.26 39.89 -16.04
N LYS A 269 34.53 40.15 -17.33
CA LYS A 269 35.19 39.18 -18.26
C LYS A 269 36.54 38.63 -17.78
N SER A 270 37.15 39.23 -16.76
CA SER A 270 38.41 38.77 -16.16
C SER A 270 38.23 37.70 -15.05
N GLN A 271 37.01 37.41 -14.61
CA GLN A 271 36.73 36.39 -13.59
C GLN A 271 36.74 34.99 -14.20
N LYS A 272 37.51 34.08 -13.57
CA LYS A 272 37.47 32.65 -13.92
C LYS A 272 36.21 32.03 -13.33
N ILE A 273 35.42 31.36 -14.20
CA ILE A 273 34.27 30.55 -13.78
C ILE A 273 34.80 29.31 -13.08
N SER A 274 34.40 29.06 -11.85
CA SER A 274 34.64 27.79 -11.17
C SER A 274 33.85 26.70 -11.88
N ASN A 275 34.47 25.55 -12.15
CA ASN A 275 33.85 24.39 -12.73
C ASN A 275 33.44 23.34 -11.67
N GLU A 276 33.26 23.78 -10.44
CA GLU A 276 32.81 22.88 -9.36
C GLU A 276 31.45 22.26 -9.67
N VAL A 277 31.26 21.03 -9.25
CA VAL A 277 30.05 20.24 -9.52
C VAL A 277 28.85 20.92 -8.85
N CYS A 278 29.03 21.47 -7.65
CA CYS A 278 28.00 22.06 -6.82
C CYS A 278 27.79 23.56 -7.01
N THR A 279 28.62 24.24 -7.84
CA THR A 279 28.49 25.68 -8.13
C THR A 279 28.34 25.91 -9.61
N LYS A 280 27.25 26.56 -10.01
CA LYS A 280 26.97 26.88 -11.42
C LYS A 280 26.58 28.34 -11.58
N PHE A 281 26.92 28.85 -12.80
CA PHE A 281 26.75 30.25 -13.16
C PHE A 281 25.84 30.34 -14.40
N PHE A 282 24.83 31.22 -14.34
CA PHE A 282 23.82 31.38 -15.34
C PHE A 282 23.71 32.85 -15.78
N ASP A 283 23.35 33.07 -17.02
CA ASP A 283 22.99 34.39 -17.51
C ASP A 283 21.63 34.82 -16.90
N TYR A 284 21.69 35.70 -15.90
CA TYR A 284 20.50 36.16 -15.16
C TYR A 284 19.55 36.96 -16.05
N ASP A 285 20.10 37.66 -17.06
CA ASP A 285 19.32 38.55 -17.94
C ASP A 285 18.44 37.74 -18.93
N ARG A 286 18.65 36.40 -19.00
CA ARG A 286 17.87 35.50 -19.86
C ARG A 286 16.71 34.80 -19.16
N ILE A 287 16.55 34.99 -17.85
CA ILE A 287 15.39 34.50 -17.10
C ILE A 287 14.19 35.38 -17.50
N LYS A 288 13.14 34.74 -18.04
CA LYS A 288 11.99 35.43 -18.66
C LYS A 288 10.74 35.42 -17.80
N ASP A 289 10.57 34.35 -17.00
CA ASP A 289 9.39 34.14 -16.17
C ASP A 289 9.79 34.26 -14.69
N ARG A 290 9.77 33.15 -13.97
CA ARG A 290 10.09 33.11 -12.54
C ARG A 290 11.17 32.08 -12.28
N LEU A 291 12.12 32.46 -11.43
CA LEU A 291 13.12 31.50 -10.95
C LEU A 291 12.48 30.55 -9.93
N LEU A 292 12.38 29.30 -10.29
CA LEU A 292 11.72 28.28 -9.50
C LEU A 292 12.70 27.14 -9.14
N VAL A 293 12.61 26.69 -7.89
CA VAL A 293 13.16 25.40 -7.49
C VAL A 293 11.98 24.44 -7.28
N ARG A 294 11.89 23.38 -8.07
CA ARG A 294 10.74 22.49 -8.05
C ARG A 294 11.05 21.09 -8.57
N ASN A 295 10.16 20.18 -8.30
CA ASN A 295 10.17 18.87 -8.93
C ASN A 295 9.75 18.93 -10.41
N ARG A 296 9.98 17.84 -11.15
CA ARG A 296 9.67 17.81 -12.60
C ARG A 296 8.17 17.92 -12.89
N ARG A 297 7.87 18.51 -14.07
CA ARG A 297 6.54 18.55 -14.68
C ARG A 297 6.54 17.78 -16.00
N LYS A 298 5.34 17.46 -16.50
CA LYS A 298 5.15 16.63 -17.71
C LYS A 298 5.81 17.22 -18.97
N ASP A 299 5.78 18.54 -19.12
CA ASP A 299 6.22 19.23 -20.35
C ASP A 299 7.62 19.86 -20.24
N ASP A 300 8.33 19.61 -19.16
CA ASP A 300 9.67 20.09 -18.90
C ASP A 300 10.67 19.70 -20.00
N TYR A 301 11.51 20.66 -20.35
CA TYR A 301 12.56 20.48 -21.37
C TYR A 301 13.83 21.25 -21.03
N LEU A 302 14.93 20.85 -21.67
CA LEU A 302 16.22 21.57 -21.69
C LEU A 302 16.60 21.88 -23.13
N VAL A 303 17.33 22.98 -23.33
CA VAL A 303 18.04 23.23 -24.58
C VAL A 303 19.42 22.60 -24.53
N VAL A 304 19.71 21.70 -25.48
CA VAL A 304 20.89 20.82 -25.40
C VAL A 304 22.06 21.25 -26.28
N ASN A 305 21.88 22.23 -27.15
CA ASN A 305 22.93 22.77 -28.01
C ASN A 305 22.69 24.23 -28.40
N SER A 306 23.71 24.88 -28.94
CA SER A 306 23.68 26.27 -29.43
C SER A 306 22.70 26.50 -30.59
N ALA A 307 22.25 25.43 -31.26
CA ALA A 307 21.22 25.52 -32.30
C ALA A 307 19.79 25.63 -31.73
N GLY A 308 19.62 25.64 -30.40
CA GLY A 308 18.32 25.78 -29.74
C GLY A 308 17.47 24.50 -29.69
N ASN A 309 18.06 23.33 -29.94
CA ASN A 309 17.30 22.08 -29.94
C ASN A 309 16.83 21.72 -28.52
N ARG A 310 15.50 21.56 -28.38
CA ARG A 310 14.85 21.17 -27.13
C ARG A 310 14.84 19.66 -26.95
N LYS A 311 15.13 19.22 -25.74
CA LYS A 311 15.06 17.81 -25.33
C LYS A 311 14.13 17.70 -24.11
N LYS A 312 13.10 16.85 -24.19
CA LYS A 312 12.23 16.60 -23.03
C LYS A 312 13.04 16.07 -21.84
N LEU A 313 12.75 16.56 -20.66
CA LEU A 313 13.46 16.22 -19.41
C LEU A 313 13.47 14.69 -19.16
N ASN A 314 12.33 14.01 -19.38
CA ASN A 314 12.26 12.55 -19.28
C ASN A 314 13.29 11.83 -20.16
N ARG A 315 13.46 12.29 -21.41
CA ARG A 315 14.45 11.70 -22.31
C ARG A 315 15.89 11.97 -21.84
N TYR A 316 16.14 13.15 -21.28
CA TYR A 316 17.41 13.47 -20.66
C TYR A 316 17.73 12.54 -19.50
N PHE A 317 16.78 12.29 -18.59
CA PHE A 317 16.94 11.38 -17.46
C PHE A 317 17.25 9.94 -17.90
N ILE A 318 16.57 9.45 -18.96
CA ILE A 318 16.84 8.11 -19.53
C ILE A 318 18.28 8.04 -20.06
N ASP A 319 18.71 9.04 -20.81
CA ASP A 319 20.05 9.05 -21.41
C ASP A 319 21.17 9.17 -20.35
N CYS A 320 20.88 9.86 -19.22
CA CYS A 320 21.76 9.94 -18.05
C CYS A 320 21.65 8.71 -17.13
N LYS A 321 20.82 7.71 -17.49
CA LYS A 321 20.57 6.49 -16.68
C LYS A 321 20.07 6.79 -15.26
N ILE A 322 19.38 7.92 -15.06
CA ILE A 322 18.77 8.26 -13.78
C ILE A 322 17.60 7.31 -13.53
N PRO A 323 17.59 6.54 -12.43
CA PRO A 323 16.52 5.61 -12.11
C PRO A 323 15.16 6.31 -12.03
N GLU A 324 14.11 5.63 -12.50
CA GLU A 324 12.79 6.26 -12.63
C GLU A 324 12.22 6.72 -11.29
N HIS A 325 12.42 5.92 -10.23
CA HIS A 325 11.89 6.18 -8.89
C HIS A 325 12.45 7.44 -8.22
N ILE A 326 13.65 7.91 -8.61
CA ILE A 326 14.24 9.16 -8.04
C ILE A 326 13.94 10.40 -8.88
N ARG A 327 13.41 10.25 -10.12
CA ARG A 327 13.22 11.40 -11.03
C ARG A 327 12.22 12.42 -10.50
N ASP A 328 11.21 11.96 -9.73
CA ASP A 328 10.18 12.82 -9.17
C ASP A 328 10.63 13.53 -7.87
N SER A 329 11.67 13.02 -7.20
CA SER A 329 12.26 13.66 -6.01
C SER A 329 13.34 14.68 -6.32
N ILE A 330 13.88 14.69 -7.56
CA ILE A 330 14.95 15.61 -7.94
C ILE A 330 14.42 17.04 -7.98
N PHE A 331 15.02 17.93 -7.20
CA PHE A 331 14.78 19.36 -7.29
C PHE A 331 15.55 19.97 -8.47
N LEU A 332 14.83 20.71 -9.31
CA LEU A 332 15.32 21.29 -10.55
C LEU A 332 15.30 22.81 -10.43
N LEU A 333 16.28 23.49 -11.02
CA LEU A 333 16.23 24.93 -11.22
C LEU A 333 15.53 25.22 -12.57
N ALA A 334 14.47 25.98 -12.55
CA ALA A 334 13.60 26.22 -13.71
C ALA A 334 13.22 27.67 -13.88
N ASP A 335 12.92 28.04 -15.14
CA ASP A 335 12.27 29.27 -15.59
C ASP A 335 10.97 28.85 -16.31
N GLY A 336 9.84 28.82 -15.58
CA GLY A 336 8.61 28.19 -16.05
C GLY A 336 8.76 26.68 -16.29
N ASP A 337 8.50 26.21 -17.52
CA ASP A 337 8.69 24.82 -17.96
C ASP A 337 10.10 24.56 -18.52
N HIS A 338 10.92 25.60 -18.68
CA HIS A 338 12.28 25.47 -19.15
C HIS A 338 13.22 25.17 -17.98
N ILE A 339 13.82 23.97 -17.98
CA ILE A 339 14.77 23.58 -16.96
C ILE A 339 16.13 24.25 -17.25
N MET A 340 16.55 25.11 -16.34
CA MET A 340 17.83 25.79 -16.39
C MET A 340 18.96 24.85 -16.01
N TRP A 341 18.74 24.04 -14.97
CA TRP A 341 19.73 23.12 -14.44
C TRP A 341 19.12 21.90 -13.76
N VAL A 342 19.73 20.75 -14.03
CA VAL A 342 19.56 19.53 -13.25
C VAL A 342 20.77 19.46 -12.31
N PRO A 343 20.62 19.62 -10.99
CA PRO A 343 21.73 19.56 -10.04
C PRO A 343 22.54 18.26 -10.18
N GLY A 344 23.87 18.36 -10.08
CA GLY A 344 24.75 17.24 -10.42
C GLY A 344 24.87 16.91 -11.92
N GLY A 345 24.04 17.55 -12.75
CA GLY A 345 23.99 17.30 -14.19
C GLY A 345 24.21 18.56 -15.03
N ARG A 346 23.48 18.62 -16.14
CA ARG A 346 23.70 19.60 -17.20
C ARG A 346 22.96 20.92 -16.96
N ILE A 347 23.60 22.03 -17.39
CA ILE A 347 22.97 23.35 -17.60
C ILE A 347 22.36 23.40 -18.99
N SER A 348 21.17 23.97 -19.14
CA SER A 348 20.57 24.30 -20.43
C SER A 348 21.40 25.35 -21.17
N GLU A 349 21.65 25.16 -22.48
CA GLU A 349 22.48 26.04 -23.30
C GLU A 349 21.97 27.50 -23.31
N GLU A 350 20.65 27.70 -23.21
CA GLU A 350 20.04 29.04 -23.27
C GLU A 350 20.49 29.93 -22.10
N TYR A 351 20.80 29.35 -20.95
CA TYR A 351 21.18 30.11 -19.75
C TYR A 351 22.69 30.14 -19.50
N LYS A 352 23.50 29.69 -20.43
CA LYS A 352 24.94 29.81 -20.31
C LYS A 352 25.39 31.25 -20.47
N ILE A 353 26.43 31.63 -19.74
CA ILE A 353 27.06 32.94 -19.84
C ILE A 353 27.65 33.12 -21.23
N THR A 354 27.43 34.31 -21.81
CA THR A 354 27.96 34.76 -23.11
C THR A 354 28.75 36.05 -22.95
N GLU A 355 29.31 36.52 -24.05
CA GLU A 355 30.07 37.82 -24.08
C GLU A 355 29.18 39.01 -23.77
N ASP A 356 27.86 38.90 -24.00
CA ASP A 356 26.89 39.99 -23.81
C ASP A 356 26.24 39.98 -22.41
N THR A 357 26.52 38.94 -21.58
CA THR A 357 25.97 38.84 -20.22
C THR A 357 26.47 39.94 -19.32
N LYS A 358 25.56 40.64 -18.64
CA LYS A 358 25.83 41.71 -17.67
C LYS A 358 25.66 41.25 -16.24
N ASN A 359 24.60 40.50 -15.96
CA ASN A 359 24.29 39.99 -14.65
C ASN A 359 24.40 38.46 -14.66
N VAL A 360 25.04 37.92 -13.65
CA VAL A 360 25.23 36.48 -13.49
C VAL A 360 24.54 36.00 -12.22
N LEU A 361 23.72 34.94 -12.36
CA LEU A 361 23.23 34.19 -11.24
C LEU A 361 24.24 33.11 -10.88
N CYS A 362 24.78 33.19 -9.67
CA CYS A 362 25.59 32.12 -9.08
C CYS A 362 24.66 31.28 -8.19
N VAL A 363 24.63 29.97 -8.44
CA VAL A 363 23.87 29.00 -7.63
C VAL A 363 24.84 28.00 -7.06
N GLU A 364 24.85 27.91 -5.74
CA GLU A 364 25.64 26.95 -4.98
C GLU A 364 24.70 25.95 -4.31
N CYS A 365 24.91 24.67 -4.49
CA CYS A 365 24.16 23.64 -3.78
C CYS A 365 25.07 22.83 -2.87
N GLY A 366 24.52 22.38 -1.74
CA GLY A 366 25.24 21.58 -0.76
C GLY A 366 24.28 20.79 0.13
N GLY A 367 24.82 19.78 0.82
CA GLY A 367 24.09 18.87 1.69
C GLY A 367 24.74 17.48 1.69
N SER A 368 24.10 16.50 2.31
CA SER A 368 24.67 15.15 2.48
C SER A 368 24.70 14.32 1.20
N GLU A 369 23.82 14.58 0.25
CA GLU A 369 23.67 13.76 -0.99
C GLU A 369 24.36 14.34 -2.24
N TRP A 370 24.91 15.56 -2.17
CA TRP A 370 25.58 16.23 -3.30
C TRP A 370 27.10 16.00 -3.35
N LYS A 371 27.60 15.04 -2.55
CA LYS A 371 29.02 14.68 -2.58
C LYS A 371 29.26 13.57 -3.57
N GLU A 372 29.91 13.96 -4.72
CA GLU A 372 30.59 13.18 -5.78
C GLU A 372 29.83 12.01 -6.41
#